data_f80e84db0f5749f4ddf782d6af879f40
#
_entry.id   f80e84db0f5749f4ddf782d6af879f40
#
_cell.length_a   1.000
_cell.length_b   1.000
_cell.length_c   1.000
_cell.angle_alpha   90.00
_cell.angle_beta   90.00
_cell.angle_gamma   90.00
#
_symmetry.space_group_name_H-M   'P 1'
#
loop_
_entity.id
_entity.type
_entity.pdbx_description
1 polymer ?
#
loop_
_entity_poly.entity_id
_entity_poly.type
_entity_poly.pdbx_seq_one_letter_code
_entity_poly.pdbx_strand_id
1 'polypeptide(L)'
;MKITKRPGPPEDLVYFDDELDLKEKDVEDVVEIFNTPLTGSYNWDYTVAENRIKKLYELGKELNWNGSIDLDWSYNHPKDEKLLGVDGVEFPHEQLDAYKALSDEEKIEFDRHETAEVLCQFLHGEQGALLVASQIASCAPTFNAKMYAASQTFDEARHVEVFNRYLQEKIGFHYPINPNLKALLDKILTDERWDLKFIGMQI
;
A
#
# COMPACT_ATOMS: atom_id res chain seq x y z
N MET A 1 4.84 24.70 31.41
CA MET A 1 5.82 23.63 31.14
C MET A 1 6.60 24.08 29.91
N LYS A 2 7.91 24.39 30.00
CA LYS A 2 8.68 24.81 28.82
C LYS A 2 9.01 23.55 28.00
N ILE A 3 8.40 23.44 26.82
CA ILE A 3 8.79 22.44 25.83
C ILE A 3 10.15 22.88 25.28
N THR A 4 11.23 22.25 25.72
CA THR A 4 12.60 22.70 25.50
C THR A 4 13.26 22.16 24.22
N LYS A 5 12.61 21.29 23.45
CA LYS A 5 12.98 20.91 22.09
C LYS A 5 11.82 20.27 21.39
N ARG A 6 11.48 20.72 20.18
CA ARG A 6 10.63 19.95 19.28
C ARG A 6 11.37 18.66 18.90
N PRO A 7 10.72 17.49 18.93
CA PRO A 7 11.32 16.30 18.35
C PRO A 7 11.61 16.60 16.86
N GLY A 8 12.81 16.24 16.42
CA GLY A 8 13.14 16.22 15.00
C GLY A 8 12.26 15.19 14.26
N PRO A 9 12.32 15.15 12.91
CA PRO A 9 11.68 14.09 12.16
C PRO A 9 12.13 12.72 12.67
N PRO A 10 11.31 11.66 12.55
CA PRO A 10 11.69 10.32 12.93
C PRO A 10 13.05 9.93 12.34
N GLU A 11 13.90 9.28 13.13
CA GLU A 11 15.25 8.86 12.69
C GLU A 11 15.22 7.84 11.55
N ASP A 12 14.09 7.17 11.38
CA ASP A 12 13.81 6.15 10.36
C ASP A 12 13.13 6.69 9.10
N LEU A 13 12.92 8.02 9.02
CA LEU A 13 12.36 8.66 7.82
C LEU A 13 13.38 8.66 6.69
N VAL A 14 12.99 8.12 5.54
CA VAL A 14 13.83 8.06 4.33
C VAL A 14 13.40 9.14 3.35
N TYR A 15 14.32 10.05 3.04
CA TYR A 15 14.14 11.07 2.01
C TYR A 15 14.64 10.55 0.66
N PHE A 16 13.90 10.85 -0.40
CA PHE A 16 14.37 10.62 -1.76
C PHE A 16 15.20 11.85 -2.18
N ASP A 17 16.45 11.63 -2.53
CA ASP A 17 17.31 12.68 -3.08
C ASP A 17 16.86 13.04 -4.50
N ASP A 18 16.96 14.34 -4.86
CA ASP A 18 16.62 14.87 -6.19
C ASP A 18 17.44 14.22 -7.32
N GLU A 19 18.65 13.77 -7.03
CA GLU A 19 19.40 12.84 -7.85
C GLU A 19 19.05 11.44 -7.38
N LEU A 20 18.11 10.79 -8.07
CA LEU A 20 17.85 9.36 -7.95
C LEU A 20 19.13 8.61 -8.36
N ASP A 21 20.15 8.71 -7.55
CA ASP A 21 21.27 7.78 -7.56
C ASP A 21 20.69 6.47 -7.04
N LEU A 22 20.04 5.74 -7.98
CA LEU A 22 19.68 4.33 -7.82
C LEU A 22 21.01 3.57 -7.66
N LYS A 23 21.76 3.88 -6.58
CA LYS A 23 22.74 2.94 -6.08
C LYS A 23 21.98 1.66 -5.86
N GLU A 24 22.29 0.65 -6.66
CA GLU A 24 21.83 -0.69 -6.40
C GLU A 24 22.12 -0.97 -4.93
N LYS A 25 21.09 -0.85 -4.08
CA LYS A 25 21.17 -1.34 -2.71
C LYS A 25 21.43 -2.83 -2.84
N ASP A 26 22.38 -3.31 -2.06
CA ASP A 26 22.61 -4.76 -2.03
C ASP A 26 21.26 -5.44 -1.74
N VAL A 27 20.87 -6.40 -2.56
CA VAL A 27 19.57 -7.08 -2.43
C VAL A 27 19.40 -7.64 -1.02
N GLU A 28 20.51 -8.09 -0.40
CA GLU A 28 20.52 -8.61 0.98
C GLU A 28 20.13 -7.56 2.02
N ASP A 29 20.32 -6.26 1.76
CA ASP A 29 20.00 -5.18 2.70
C ASP A 29 18.52 -4.77 2.70
N VAL A 30 17.77 -5.13 1.66
CA VAL A 30 16.37 -4.67 1.47
C VAL A 30 15.36 -5.80 1.36
N VAL A 31 15.82 -7.06 1.25
CA VAL A 31 14.95 -8.24 1.13
C VAL A 31 14.74 -8.89 2.49
N GLU A 32 13.51 -8.92 2.95
CA GLU A 32 13.12 -9.74 4.10
C GLU A 32 12.51 -11.05 3.62
N ILE A 33 13.08 -12.17 4.06
CA ILE A 33 12.63 -13.51 3.67
C ILE A 33 11.64 -14.03 4.71
N PHE A 34 10.47 -14.49 4.25
CA PHE A 34 9.53 -15.25 5.07
C PHE A 34 9.28 -16.62 4.45
N ASN A 35 8.91 -17.60 5.27
CA ASN A 35 8.54 -18.94 4.83
C ASN A 35 7.03 -19.12 4.88
N THR A 36 6.46 -19.76 3.85
CA THR A 36 5.06 -20.11 3.82
C THR A 36 4.87 -21.63 3.71
N PRO A 37 4.01 -22.24 4.55
CA PRO A 37 3.70 -23.67 4.47
C PRO A 37 2.66 -23.98 3.39
N LEU A 38 2.26 -23.03 2.58
CA LEU A 38 1.21 -23.20 1.59
C LEU A 38 1.55 -24.25 0.56
N THR A 39 0.63 -25.21 0.41
CA THR A 39 0.68 -26.22 -0.63
C THR A 39 -0.05 -25.73 -1.87
N GLY A 40 0.64 -25.65 -3.00
CA GLY A 40 0.06 -25.34 -4.30
C GLY A 40 -0.86 -26.48 -4.77
N SER A 41 -1.82 -26.15 -5.63
CA SER A 41 -2.74 -27.12 -6.23
C SER A 41 -2.90 -26.93 -7.72
N TYR A 42 -2.96 -28.02 -8.47
CA TYR A 42 -3.46 -28.02 -9.84
C TYR A 42 -4.98 -28.26 -9.85
N ASN A 43 -5.67 -27.66 -10.80
CA ASN A 43 -7.04 -28.04 -11.14
C ASN A 43 -7.09 -28.27 -12.66
N TRP A 44 -7.29 -29.54 -13.06
CA TRP A 44 -7.37 -29.95 -14.47
C TRP A 44 -8.77 -29.89 -15.03
N ASP A 45 -9.76 -29.48 -14.23
CA ASP A 45 -11.09 -29.20 -14.69
C ASP A 45 -11.17 -27.77 -15.21
N TYR A 46 -11.13 -27.61 -16.51
CA TYR A 46 -11.27 -26.34 -17.22
C TYR A 46 -12.73 -26.04 -17.59
N THR A 47 -13.67 -26.82 -17.08
CA THR A 47 -15.09 -26.58 -17.32
C THR A 47 -15.47 -25.20 -16.76
N VAL A 48 -15.86 -24.31 -17.63
CA VAL A 48 -16.22 -22.96 -17.28
C VAL A 48 -17.70 -22.91 -16.92
N ALA A 49 -18.03 -23.20 -15.68
CA ALA A 49 -19.33 -22.87 -15.15
C ALA A 49 -19.40 -21.35 -14.94
N GLU A 50 -20.44 -20.70 -15.43
CA GLU A 50 -20.70 -19.32 -15.08
C GLU A 50 -20.98 -19.21 -13.58
N ASN A 51 -20.06 -18.54 -12.89
CA ASN A 51 -20.22 -18.26 -11.47
C ASN A 51 -19.79 -16.81 -11.15
N ARG A 52 -20.04 -16.38 -9.92
CA ARG A 52 -19.72 -15.00 -9.50
C ARG A 52 -18.23 -14.69 -9.61
N ILE A 53 -17.37 -15.65 -9.28
CA ILE A 53 -15.91 -15.46 -9.33
C ILE A 53 -15.44 -15.24 -10.77
N LYS A 54 -15.98 -16.02 -11.75
CA LYS A 54 -15.67 -15.77 -13.15
C LYS A 54 -16.08 -14.37 -13.59
N LYS A 55 -17.28 -13.92 -13.18
CA LYS A 55 -17.75 -12.56 -13.49
C LYS A 55 -16.83 -11.48 -12.93
N LEU A 56 -16.28 -11.67 -11.72
CA LEU A 56 -15.31 -10.74 -11.14
C LEU A 56 -14.01 -10.70 -11.96
N TYR A 57 -13.51 -11.85 -12.42
CA TYR A 57 -12.36 -11.91 -13.31
C TYR A 57 -12.62 -11.19 -14.65
N GLU A 58 -13.79 -11.38 -15.26
CA GLU A 58 -14.17 -10.66 -16.49
C GLU A 58 -14.24 -9.15 -16.24
N LEU A 59 -14.87 -8.73 -15.14
CA LEU A 59 -14.95 -7.33 -14.74
C LEU A 59 -13.56 -6.71 -14.51
N GLY A 60 -12.64 -7.43 -13.87
CA GLY A 60 -11.26 -7.00 -13.68
C GLY A 60 -10.54 -6.70 -15.00
N LYS A 61 -10.79 -7.48 -16.05
CA LYS A 61 -10.24 -7.22 -17.39
C LYS A 61 -10.85 -5.97 -18.04
N GLU A 62 -12.15 -5.74 -17.86
CA GLU A 62 -12.84 -4.59 -18.43
C GLU A 62 -12.47 -3.28 -17.74
N LEU A 63 -12.29 -3.29 -16.43
CA LEU A 63 -11.99 -2.12 -15.61
C LEU A 63 -10.49 -1.89 -15.40
N ASN A 64 -9.65 -2.63 -16.10
CA ASN A 64 -8.21 -2.49 -16.00
C ASN A 64 -7.75 -1.10 -16.48
N TRP A 65 -6.96 -0.42 -15.66
CA TRP A 65 -6.39 0.89 -15.94
C TRP A 65 -4.87 0.86 -15.84
N ASN A 66 -4.19 1.84 -16.43
CA ASN A 66 -2.73 1.94 -16.44
C ASN A 66 -2.28 3.21 -15.69
N GLY A 67 -1.63 3.02 -14.55
CA GLY A 67 -1.16 4.10 -13.70
C GLY A 67 -0.23 5.10 -14.39
N SER A 68 0.50 4.67 -15.43
CA SER A 68 1.44 5.53 -16.15
C SER A 68 0.79 6.46 -17.18
N ILE A 69 -0.39 6.09 -17.72
CA ILE A 69 -1.04 6.83 -18.82
C ILE A 69 -2.44 7.36 -18.48
N ASP A 70 -3.15 6.73 -17.56
CA ASP A 70 -4.52 7.10 -17.21
C ASP A 70 -4.57 8.12 -16.05
N LEU A 71 -3.45 8.36 -15.37
CA LEU A 71 -3.30 9.37 -14.33
C LEU A 71 -2.47 10.55 -14.83
N ASP A 72 -2.91 11.76 -14.51
CA ASP A 72 -2.16 12.98 -14.84
C ASP A 72 -1.07 13.25 -13.80
N TRP A 73 0.11 12.72 -14.02
CA TRP A 73 1.28 12.91 -13.16
C TRP A 73 1.87 14.33 -13.23
N SER A 74 1.47 15.14 -14.22
CA SER A 74 1.88 16.56 -14.28
C SER A 74 1.13 17.43 -13.27
N TYR A 75 -0.01 16.97 -12.77
CA TYR A 75 -0.78 17.67 -11.76
C TYR A 75 0.01 17.80 -10.44
N ASN A 76 0.07 19.03 -9.94
CA ASN A 76 0.63 19.31 -8.62
C ASN A 76 -0.48 19.89 -7.73
N HIS A 77 -0.65 19.29 -6.57
CA HIS A 77 -1.61 19.76 -5.59
C HIS A 77 -1.22 21.16 -5.10
N PRO A 78 -2.16 22.10 -4.97
CA PRO A 78 -1.89 23.38 -4.33
C PRO A 78 -1.29 23.20 -2.94
N LYS A 79 -0.26 24.00 -2.61
CA LYS A 79 0.48 23.84 -1.34
C LYS A 79 -0.33 24.16 -0.09
N ASP A 80 -1.41 24.91 -0.25
CA ASP A 80 -2.32 25.38 0.78
C ASP A 80 -3.57 24.51 0.95
N GLU A 81 -3.69 23.45 0.15
CA GLU A 81 -4.78 22.48 0.29
C GLU A 81 -4.30 21.22 1.03
N LYS A 82 -5.15 20.66 1.87
CA LYS A 82 -4.90 19.39 2.52
C LYS A 82 -4.87 18.26 1.49
N LEU A 83 -3.82 17.45 1.52
CA LEU A 83 -3.67 16.29 0.63
C LEU A 83 -4.67 15.17 0.98
N LEU A 84 -4.87 14.93 2.28
CA LEU A 84 -5.89 14.02 2.79
C LEU A 84 -6.90 14.86 3.58
N GLY A 85 -8.02 15.15 2.98
CA GLY A 85 -9.07 15.91 3.64
C GLY A 85 -10.43 15.60 3.07
N VAL A 86 -11.43 15.66 3.92
CA VAL A 86 -12.84 15.67 3.52
C VAL A 86 -13.40 17.02 3.94
N ASP A 87 -13.95 17.76 2.98
CA ASP A 87 -14.53 19.06 3.25
C ASP A 87 -15.50 19.02 4.43
N GLY A 88 -15.25 19.90 5.42
CA GLY A 88 -16.08 20.02 6.61
C GLY A 88 -15.83 18.95 7.70
N VAL A 89 -14.83 18.09 7.53
CA VAL A 89 -14.40 17.13 8.56
C VAL A 89 -13.12 17.64 9.21
N GLU A 90 -13.19 17.86 10.54
CA GLU A 90 -12.04 18.21 11.37
C GLU A 90 -11.41 16.92 11.93
N PHE A 91 -10.10 16.75 11.73
CA PHE A 91 -9.39 15.60 12.29
C PHE A 91 -9.12 15.79 13.79
N PRO A 92 -9.04 14.70 14.58
CA PRO A 92 -8.85 14.81 16.03
C PRO A 92 -7.60 15.58 16.46
N HIS A 93 -6.50 15.52 15.69
CA HIS A 93 -5.26 16.23 16.00
C HIS A 93 -5.42 17.76 15.86
N GLU A 94 -6.32 18.25 15.02
CA GLU A 94 -6.58 19.67 14.81
C GLU A 94 -7.19 20.34 16.05
N GLN A 95 -7.78 19.55 16.94
CA GLN A 95 -8.34 20.05 18.20
C GLN A 95 -7.28 20.22 19.30
N LEU A 96 -6.07 19.67 19.11
CA LEU A 96 -5.00 19.76 20.09
C LEU A 96 -4.41 21.17 20.13
N ASP A 97 -4.16 21.69 21.34
CA ASP A 97 -3.52 22.99 21.53
C ASP A 97 -2.14 23.07 20.86
N ALA A 98 -1.42 21.94 20.81
CA ALA A 98 -0.14 21.85 20.13
C ALA A 98 -0.25 22.10 18.62
N TYR A 99 -1.27 21.53 17.96
CA TYR A 99 -1.52 21.75 16.53
C TYR A 99 -2.00 23.19 16.27
N LYS A 100 -2.93 23.71 17.10
CA LYS A 100 -3.44 25.08 16.99
C LYS A 100 -2.35 26.15 17.13
N ALA A 101 -1.28 25.84 17.85
CA ALA A 101 -0.14 26.75 18.05
C ALA A 101 0.87 26.71 16.89
N LEU A 102 0.72 25.85 15.89
CA LEU A 102 1.56 25.79 14.70
C LEU A 102 1.26 27.00 13.78
N SER A 103 2.29 27.48 13.08
CA SER A 103 2.10 28.41 11.96
C SER A 103 1.43 27.71 10.78
N ASP A 104 0.98 28.46 9.79
CA ASP A 104 0.34 27.87 8.60
C ASP A 104 1.33 27.00 7.81
N GLU A 105 2.60 27.41 7.72
CA GLU A 105 3.66 26.62 7.08
C GLU A 105 3.93 25.31 7.84
N GLU A 106 3.92 25.35 9.18
CA GLU A 106 4.10 24.14 10.00
C GLU A 106 2.91 23.20 9.89
N LYS A 107 1.69 23.70 9.71
CA LYS A 107 0.51 22.86 9.46
C LYS A 107 0.58 22.19 8.10
N ILE A 108 0.98 22.92 7.04
CA ILE A 108 1.18 22.34 5.70
C ILE A 108 2.21 21.20 5.75
N GLU A 109 3.33 21.40 6.45
CA GLU A 109 4.33 20.36 6.59
C GLU A 109 3.85 19.19 7.43
N PHE A 110 3.07 19.43 8.49
CA PHE A 110 2.41 18.37 9.26
C PHE A 110 1.47 17.54 8.39
N ASP A 111 0.60 18.18 7.62
CA ASP A 111 -0.36 17.50 6.73
C ASP A 111 0.38 16.67 5.65
N ARG A 112 1.52 17.17 5.17
CA ARG A 112 2.38 16.42 4.24
C ARG A 112 2.95 15.16 4.88
N HIS A 113 3.42 15.24 6.12
CA HIS A 113 3.92 14.09 6.87
C HIS A 113 2.82 13.09 7.22
N GLU A 114 1.63 13.57 7.62
CA GLU A 114 0.47 12.72 7.88
C GLU A 114 0.06 11.96 6.60
N THR A 115 -0.02 12.67 5.48
CA THR A 115 -0.31 12.07 4.18
C THR A 115 0.73 11.02 3.81
N ALA A 116 2.00 11.32 3.97
CA ALA A 116 3.09 10.39 3.68
C ALA A 116 3.00 9.13 4.53
N GLU A 117 2.74 9.27 5.84
CA GLU A 117 2.59 8.12 6.74
C GLU A 117 1.46 7.22 6.28
N VAL A 118 0.27 7.76 6.04
CA VAL A 118 -0.90 7.00 5.60
C VAL A 118 -0.65 6.29 4.27
N LEU A 119 -0.12 7.01 3.27
CA LEU A 119 0.15 6.43 1.95
C LEU A 119 1.26 5.38 1.98
N CYS A 120 2.25 5.52 2.87
CA CYS A 120 3.27 4.49 3.07
C CYS A 120 2.66 3.22 3.67
N GLN A 121 1.75 3.33 4.65
CA GLN A 121 1.09 2.14 5.19
C GLN A 121 0.20 1.46 4.13
N PHE A 122 -0.46 2.21 3.24
CA PHE A 122 -1.13 1.63 2.09
C PHE A 122 -0.13 0.94 1.16
N LEU A 123 0.96 1.59 0.75
CA LEU A 123 2.00 0.99 -0.09
C LEU A 123 2.49 -0.36 0.48
N HIS A 124 2.79 -0.40 1.77
CA HIS A 124 3.24 -1.62 2.43
C HIS A 124 2.13 -2.69 2.51
N GLY A 125 0.89 -2.26 2.75
CA GLY A 125 -0.29 -3.12 2.71
C GLY A 125 -0.52 -3.73 1.33
N GLU A 126 -0.42 -2.94 0.27
CA GLU A 126 -0.57 -3.37 -1.13
C GLU A 126 0.51 -4.38 -1.53
N GLN A 127 1.75 -4.20 -1.06
CA GLN A 127 2.78 -5.22 -1.26
C GLN A 127 2.41 -6.52 -0.56
N GLY A 128 1.87 -6.47 0.65
CA GLY A 128 1.33 -7.64 1.35
C GLY A 128 0.18 -8.29 0.58
N ALA A 129 -0.77 -7.50 0.08
CA ALA A 129 -1.90 -7.96 -0.72
C ALA A 129 -1.44 -8.63 -2.03
N LEU A 130 -0.47 -8.04 -2.72
CA LEU A 130 0.18 -8.62 -3.91
C LEU A 130 0.72 -10.04 -3.62
N LEU A 131 1.45 -10.19 -2.52
CA LEU A 131 2.03 -11.47 -2.13
C LEU A 131 0.95 -12.49 -1.74
N VAL A 132 -0.07 -12.09 -0.97
CA VAL A 132 -1.19 -12.96 -0.58
C VAL A 132 -2.01 -13.38 -1.80
N ALA A 133 -2.34 -12.48 -2.72
CA ALA A 133 -3.07 -12.80 -3.94
C ALA A 133 -2.30 -13.84 -4.80
N SER A 134 -0.96 -13.69 -4.89
CA SER A 134 -0.10 -14.65 -5.60
C SER A 134 -0.12 -16.04 -4.95
N GLN A 135 -0.11 -16.11 -3.62
CA GLN A 135 -0.23 -17.35 -2.87
C GLN A 135 -1.60 -18.01 -3.09
N ILE A 136 -2.69 -17.23 -3.10
CA ILE A 136 -4.04 -17.74 -3.38
C ILE A 136 -4.12 -18.26 -4.82
N ALA A 137 -3.53 -17.60 -5.81
CA ALA A 137 -3.46 -18.09 -7.18
C ALA A 137 -2.80 -19.46 -7.27
N SER A 138 -1.77 -19.72 -6.43
CA SER A 138 -1.11 -21.02 -6.35
C SER A 138 -1.97 -22.10 -5.70
N CYS A 139 -2.67 -21.80 -4.60
CA CYS A 139 -3.31 -22.82 -3.75
C CYS A 139 -4.84 -22.93 -3.89
N ALA A 140 -5.51 -21.96 -4.51
CA ALA A 140 -6.97 -21.98 -4.63
C ALA A 140 -7.48 -23.27 -5.32
N PRO A 141 -8.58 -23.87 -4.83
CA PRO A 141 -9.00 -25.21 -5.28
C PRO A 141 -9.68 -25.21 -6.65
N THR A 142 -10.25 -24.09 -7.10
CA THR A 142 -10.97 -24.00 -8.37
C THR A 142 -10.21 -23.17 -9.39
N PHE A 143 -10.35 -23.50 -10.68
CA PHE A 143 -9.70 -22.77 -11.76
C PHE A 143 -10.16 -21.30 -11.80
N ASN A 144 -11.45 -21.02 -11.62
CA ASN A 144 -11.95 -19.66 -11.60
C ASN A 144 -11.40 -18.85 -10.42
N ALA A 145 -11.20 -19.45 -9.24
CA ALA A 145 -10.58 -18.77 -8.11
C ALA A 145 -9.11 -18.45 -8.38
N LYS A 146 -8.36 -19.34 -9.05
CA LYS A 146 -6.98 -19.08 -9.47
C LYS A 146 -6.89 -17.91 -10.45
N MET A 147 -7.77 -17.87 -11.44
CA MET A 147 -7.81 -16.79 -12.43
C MET A 147 -8.16 -15.44 -11.79
N TYR A 148 -9.12 -15.44 -10.89
CA TYR A 148 -9.49 -14.22 -10.15
C TYR A 148 -8.34 -13.74 -9.25
N ALA A 149 -7.71 -14.62 -8.49
CA ALA A 149 -6.56 -14.27 -7.67
C ALA A 149 -5.38 -13.73 -8.49
N ALA A 150 -5.16 -14.27 -9.70
CA ALA A 150 -4.15 -13.74 -10.62
C ALA A 150 -4.48 -12.32 -11.11
N SER A 151 -5.76 -12.00 -11.35
CA SER A 151 -6.16 -10.62 -11.66
C SER A 151 -5.95 -9.67 -10.48
N GLN A 152 -6.25 -10.11 -9.25
CA GLN A 152 -5.95 -9.33 -8.05
C GLN A 152 -4.44 -9.12 -7.88
N THR A 153 -3.61 -10.14 -8.10
CA THR A 153 -2.15 -9.99 -8.07
C THR A 153 -1.68 -8.86 -8.99
N PHE A 154 -2.26 -8.76 -10.17
CA PHE A 154 -1.94 -7.69 -11.11
C PHE A 154 -2.48 -6.32 -10.66
N ASP A 155 -3.67 -6.28 -10.05
CA ASP A 155 -4.25 -5.06 -9.49
C ASP A 155 -3.38 -4.50 -8.36
N GLU A 156 -2.97 -5.33 -7.42
CA GLU A 156 -2.12 -4.93 -6.29
C GLU A 156 -0.74 -4.45 -6.76
N ALA A 157 -0.19 -5.06 -7.82
CA ALA A 157 1.05 -4.57 -8.42
C ALA A 157 0.93 -3.14 -8.95
N ARG A 158 -0.20 -2.78 -9.56
CA ARG A 158 -0.48 -1.39 -10.00
C ARG A 158 -0.66 -0.44 -8.84
N HIS A 159 -1.29 -0.87 -7.75
CA HIS A 159 -1.43 -0.06 -6.55
C HIS A 159 -0.05 0.25 -5.94
N VAL A 160 0.81 -0.75 -5.80
CA VAL A 160 2.21 -0.57 -5.36
C VAL A 160 2.94 0.45 -6.25
N GLU A 161 2.84 0.30 -7.59
CA GLU A 161 3.44 1.22 -8.55
C GLU A 161 2.98 2.66 -8.33
N VAL A 162 1.68 2.89 -8.22
CA VAL A 162 1.10 4.23 -8.14
C VAL A 162 1.41 4.88 -6.79
N PHE A 163 1.25 4.17 -5.67
CA PHE A 163 1.60 4.72 -4.36
C PHE A 163 3.09 5.06 -4.25
N ASN A 164 3.95 4.14 -4.71
CA ASN A 164 5.39 4.38 -4.71
C ASN A 164 5.76 5.60 -5.57
N ARG A 165 5.23 5.70 -6.78
CA ARG A 165 5.48 6.84 -7.67
C ARG A 165 4.98 8.15 -7.08
N TYR A 166 3.80 8.17 -6.46
CA TYR A 166 3.26 9.36 -5.82
C TYR A 166 4.15 9.81 -4.65
N LEU A 167 4.57 8.89 -3.80
CA LEU A 167 5.47 9.18 -2.70
C LEU A 167 6.80 9.75 -3.19
N GLN A 168 7.37 9.19 -4.26
CA GLN A 168 8.62 9.69 -4.84
C GLN A 168 8.47 11.05 -5.50
N GLU A 169 7.50 11.21 -6.41
CA GLU A 169 7.39 12.41 -7.25
C GLU A 169 6.68 13.59 -6.57
N LYS A 170 5.76 13.32 -5.63
CA LYS A 170 4.91 14.36 -5.02
C LYS A 170 5.24 14.64 -3.57
N ILE A 171 5.66 13.63 -2.82
CA ILE A 171 5.98 13.74 -1.39
C ILE A 171 7.49 13.92 -1.17
N GLY A 172 8.34 13.08 -1.77
CA GLY A 172 9.80 13.16 -1.69
C GLY A 172 10.42 12.39 -0.52
N PHE A 173 9.62 11.68 0.29
CA PHE A 173 10.10 10.82 1.37
C PHE A 173 9.08 9.73 1.69
N HIS A 174 9.49 8.72 2.44
CA HIS A 174 8.58 7.66 2.88
C HIS A 174 8.86 7.22 4.32
N TYR A 175 7.82 6.70 4.96
CA TYR A 175 7.87 6.09 6.28
C TYR A 175 8.03 4.57 6.18
N PRO A 176 8.73 3.94 7.16
CA PRO A 176 8.78 2.50 7.25
C PRO A 176 7.41 1.91 7.58
N ILE A 177 7.29 0.60 7.38
CA ILE A 177 6.07 -0.13 7.74
C ILE A 177 5.79 -0.03 9.25
N ASN A 178 4.54 0.25 9.60
CA ASN A 178 4.09 0.24 10.98
C ASN A 178 4.24 -1.19 11.57
N PRO A 179 4.82 -1.36 12.77
CA PRO A 179 5.01 -2.67 13.38
C PRO A 179 3.73 -3.51 13.53
N ASN A 180 2.58 -2.87 13.75
CA ASN A 180 1.30 -3.58 13.85
C ASN A 180 0.84 -4.09 12.48
N LEU A 181 0.98 -3.27 11.43
CA LEU A 181 0.70 -3.69 10.06
C LEU A 181 1.63 -4.83 9.65
N LYS A 182 2.93 -4.72 9.95
CA LYS A 182 3.89 -5.79 9.69
C LYS A 182 3.48 -7.10 10.37
N ALA A 183 3.16 -7.06 11.65
CA ALA A 183 2.73 -8.24 12.40
C ALA A 183 1.45 -8.88 11.81
N LEU A 184 0.51 -8.07 11.33
CA LEU A 184 -0.69 -8.54 10.63
C LEU A 184 -0.32 -9.24 9.32
N LEU A 185 0.48 -8.60 8.47
CA LEU A 185 0.92 -9.17 7.20
C LEU A 185 1.73 -10.46 7.39
N ASP A 186 2.66 -10.49 8.35
CA ASP A 186 3.42 -11.70 8.70
C ASP A 186 2.48 -12.84 9.06
N LYS A 187 1.46 -12.56 9.89
CA LYS A 187 0.47 -13.56 10.28
C LYS A 187 -0.31 -14.11 9.09
N ILE A 188 -0.75 -13.25 8.18
CA ILE A 188 -1.50 -13.65 6.99
C ILE A 188 -0.60 -14.42 6.01
N LEU A 189 0.59 -13.92 5.73
CA LEU A 189 1.51 -14.49 4.75
C LEU A 189 2.06 -15.87 5.16
N THR A 190 2.24 -16.11 6.46
CA THR A 190 2.80 -17.36 6.99
C THR A 190 1.76 -18.39 7.41
N ASP A 191 0.46 -18.07 7.38
CA ASP A 191 -0.60 -19.04 7.71
C ASP A 191 -0.73 -20.11 6.63
N GLU A 192 -1.02 -21.35 7.02
CA GLU A 192 -1.20 -22.48 6.12
C GLU A 192 -2.56 -22.52 5.43
N ARG A 193 -3.50 -21.74 5.91
CA ARG A 193 -4.90 -21.73 5.48
C ARG A 193 -5.13 -20.67 4.41
N TRP A 194 -5.40 -21.08 3.20
CA TRP A 194 -5.68 -20.16 2.09
C TRP A 194 -6.95 -19.32 2.32
N ASP A 195 -7.98 -19.89 2.96
CA ASP A 195 -9.23 -19.19 3.29
C ASP A 195 -8.99 -18.06 4.31
N LEU A 196 -8.11 -18.28 5.28
CA LEU A 196 -7.71 -17.26 6.24
C LEU A 196 -6.96 -16.11 5.56
N LYS A 197 -6.09 -16.43 4.61
CA LYS A 197 -5.39 -15.41 3.81
C LYS A 197 -6.36 -14.54 3.03
N PHE A 198 -7.33 -15.18 2.38
CA PHE A 198 -8.36 -14.46 1.64
C PHE A 198 -9.19 -13.55 2.55
N ILE A 199 -9.67 -14.06 3.70
CA ILE A 199 -10.45 -13.27 4.66
C ILE A 199 -9.59 -12.15 5.25
N GLY A 200 -8.35 -12.44 5.65
CA GLY A 200 -7.47 -11.48 6.30
C GLY A 200 -7.09 -10.28 5.43
N MET A 201 -7.14 -10.41 4.11
CA MET A 201 -6.89 -9.31 3.17
C MET A 201 -8.14 -8.55 2.73
N GLN A 202 -9.34 -9.07 3.02
CA GLN A 202 -10.61 -8.44 2.61
C GLN A 202 -11.31 -7.68 3.73
N ILE A 203 -10.86 -7.84 4.98
CA ILE A 203 -11.42 -7.20 6.18
C ILE A 203 -10.44 -6.18 6.73
#